data_b0d249f8e78a1e618ca16f3a9a975657
#
_entry.id   b0d249f8e78a1e618ca16f3a9a975657
#
_cell.length_a   1.000
_cell.length_b   1.000
_cell.length_c   1.000
_cell.angle_alpha   90.00
_cell.angle_beta   90.00
_cell.angle_gamma   90.00
#
_symmetry.space_group_name_H-M   'P 1'
#
loop_
_entity.id
_entity.type
_entity.pdbx_description
1 polymer ?
#
loop_
_entity_poly.entity_id
_entity_poly.type
_entity_poly.pdbx_seq_one_letter_code
_entity_poly.pdbx_strand_id
1 'polypeptide(L)'
;MNQDPQEKESLLLKSRSGRACIREGYQLFTSHFRRIFRHTWPIAIVFAILSATAAALPVLVSPTLLLPALLLEAVAVILLLVISYRRLVRKQLFERLPKGSIPHWAWLHHLGMETLVWLFCLLVVLTLSIITTLPMLIVMAANWLNNVGIIMGDPNGMPSYMTWLTIIVFFIAGFIQAYVWLTILGPVYLMRGSIAQQEKERAEMKARIEEESKPKKYEQNLIYRP
;
A
#
# COMPACT_ATOMS: atom_id res chain seq x y z
N MET A 1 26.30 5.51 9.97
CA MET A 1 26.07 6.64 9.11
C MET A 1 24.80 7.31 9.62
N ASN A 2 24.98 8.29 10.53
CA ASN A 2 23.88 9.07 11.11
C ASN A 2 23.52 10.14 10.08
N GLN A 3 22.42 9.94 9.38
CA GLN A 3 21.81 10.99 8.57
C GLN A 3 21.19 12.03 9.51
N ASP A 4 21.51 13.29 9.26
CA ASP A 4 21.06 14.44 10.01
C ASP A 4 19.50 14.48 10.05
N PRO A 5 18.85 14.72 11.20
CA PRO A 5 17.40 14.80 11.27
C PRO A 5 16.77 15.80 10.29
N GLN A 6 17.48 16.89 9.97
CA GLN A 6 17.06 17.90 9.00
C GLN A 6 17.03 17.37 7.56
N GLU A 7 17.95 16.45 7.20
CA GLU A 7 17.98 15.82 5.87
C GLU A 7 16.80 14.86 5.66
N LYS A 8 16.31 14.21 6.74
CA LYS A 8 15.11 13.36 6.70
C LYS A 8 13.82 14.15 6.50
N GLU A 9 13.70 15.31 7.13
CA GLU A 9 12.54 16.19 6.99
C GLU A 9 12.41 16.71 5.55
N SER A 10 13.56 16.96 4.89
CA SER A 10 13.62 17.37 3.49
C SER A 10 13.19 16.29 2.50
N LEU A 11 13.28 15.01 2.87
CA LEU A 11 12.96 13.88 2.00
C LEU A 11 11.46 13.63 1.86
N LEU A 12 10.68 13.84 2.92
CA LEU A 12 9.22 13.68 2.90
C LEU A 12 8.54 14.90 2.24
N LEU A 13 8.90 16.11 2.70
CA LEU A 13 8.30 17.36 2.27
C LEU A 13 9.00 17.94 1.03
N LYS A 14 8.94 17.20 -0.07
CA LYS A 14 9.46 17.63 -1.36
C LYS A 14 8.36 17.56 -2.40
N SER A 15 8.17 18.63 -3.17
CA SER A 15 7.27 18.63 -4.31
C SER A 15 7.76 17.67 -5.38
N ARG A 16 6.93 16.65 -5.70
CA ARG A 16 7.25 15.57 -6.66
C ARG A 16 6.12 15.39 -7.65
N SER A 17 6.46 14.96 -8.86
CA SER A 17 5.46 14.45 -9.81
C SER A 17 5.01 13.04 -9.41
N GLY A 18 3.83 12.59 -9.87
CA GLY A 18 3.32 11.25 -9.59
C GLY A 18 4.29 10.13 -9.99
N ARG A 19 4.99 10.28 -11.14
CA ARG A 19 6.02 9.32 -11.59
C ARG A 19 7.22 9.27 -10.65
N ALA A 20 7.64 10.41 -10.12
CA ALA A 20 8.74 10.47 -9.15
C ALA A 20 8.32 9.81 -7.83
N CYS A 21 7.10 10.04 -7.35
CA CYS A 21 6.56 9.37 -6.15
C CYS A 21 6.57 7.84 -6.29
N ILE A 22 6.20 7.32 -7.45
CA ILE A 22 6.21 5.89 -7.73
C ILE A 22 7.64 5.35 -7.70
N ARG A 23 8.54 5.93 -8.51
CA ARG A 23 9.93 5.47 -8.62
C ARG A 23 10.67 5.52 -7.28
N GLU A 24 10.65 6.68 -6.63
CA GLU A 24 11.33 6.88 -5.35
C GLU A 24 10.67 6.07 -4.22
N GLY A 25 9.35 5.88 -4.27
CA GLY A 25 8.62 5.06 -3.29
C GLY A 25 8.99 3.59 -3.34
N TYR A 26 9.11 2.99 -4.51
CA TYR A 26 9.61 1.63 -4.66
C TYR A 26 11.09 1.52 -4.29
N GLN A 27 11.90 2.50 -4.66
CA GLN A 27 13.31 2.57 -4.27
C GLN A 27 13.47 2.67 -2.75
N LEU A 28 12.64 3.49 -2.08
CA LEU A 28 12.60 3.60 -0.63
C LEU A 28 12.23 2.26 0.02
N PHE A 29 11.21 1.58 -0.51
CA PHE A 29 10.79 0.28 0.01
C PHE A 29 11.89 -0.77 -0.15
N THR A 30 12.51 -0.89 -1.32
CA THR A 30 13.55 -1.89 -1.60
C THR A 30 14.84 -1.62 -0.82
N SER A 31 15.28 -0.36 -0.72
CA SER A 31 16.49 0.00 0.02
C SER A 31 16.36 -0.24 1.53
N HIS A 32 15.15 -0.11 2.07
CA HIS A 32 14.87 -0.34 3.49
C HIS A 32 14.19 -1.69 3.77
N PHE A 33 14.13 -2.59 2.78
CA PHE A 33 13.39 -3.86 2.87
C PHE A 33 13.73 -4.67 4.13
N ARG A 34 15.02 -4.88 4.44
CA ARG A 34 15.47 -5.63 5.63
C ARG A 34 14.92 -5.04 6.93
N ARG A 35 14.81 -3.70 7.01
CA ARG A 35 14.30 -3.01 8.19
C ARG A 35 12.78 -3.10 8.26
N ILE A 36 12.10 -2.95 7.13
CA ILE A 36 10.64 -3.13 7.01
C ILE A 36 10.30 -4.58 7.38
N PHE A 37 10.98 -5.56 6.79
CA PHE A 37 10.78 -6.98 7.07
C PHE A 37 10.88 -7.29 8.56
N ARG A 38 11.95 -6.86 9.24
CA ARG A 38 12.14 -7.08 10.69
C ARG A 38 10.95 -6.60 11.54
N HIS A 39 10.26 -5.55 11.08
CA HIS A 39 9.18 -4.96 11.86
C HIS A 39 7.79 -5.44 11.45
N THR A 40 7.64 -6.00 10.25
CA THR A 40 6.34 -6.41 9.70
C THR A 40 6.14 -7.93 9.63
N TRP A 41 7.21 -8.75 9.76
CA TRP A 41 7.11 -10.20 9.63
C TRP A 41 6.04 -10.86 10.54
N PRO A 42 5.80 -10.44 11.82
CA PRO A 42 4.77 -11.08 12.61
C PRO A 42 3.36 -10.78 12.07
N ILE A 43 3.17 -9.57 11.51
CA ILE A 43 1.90 -9.16 10.89
C ILE A 43 1.72 -9.93 9.58
N ALA A 44 2.80 -10.11 8.81
CA ALA A 44 2.77 -10.89 7.57
C ALA A 44 2.44 -12.37 7.81
N ILE A 45 2.88 -12.97 8.94
CA ILE A 45 2.49 -14.34 9.32
C ILE A 45 0.99 -14.41 9.61
N VAL A 46 0.47 -13.47 10.41
CA VAL A 46 -0.98 -13.44 10.71
C VAL A 46 -1.78 -13.27 9.42
N PHE A 47 -1.35 -12.37 8.54
CA PHE A 47 -1.96 -12.22 7.22
C PHE A 47 -1.89 -13.52 6.40
N ALA A 48 -0.72 -14.19 6.37
CA ALA A 48 -0.56 -15.45 5.63
C ALA A 48 -1.50 -16.54 6.12
N ILE A 49 -1.72 -16.64 7.44
CA ILE A 49 -2.70 -17.58 8.02
C ILE A 49 -4.13 -17.24 7.57
N LEU A 50 -4.50 -15.97 7.65
CA LEU A 50 -5.85 -15.52 7.24
C LEU A 50 -6.07 -15.72 5.74
N SER A 51 -5.10 -15.34 4.91
CA SER A 51 -5.13 -15.50 3.45
C SER A 51 -5.17 -16.98 3.04
N ALA A 52 -4.31 -17.82 3.67
CA ALA A 52 -4.33 -19.26 3.43
C ALA A 52 -5.68 -19.89 3.80
N THR A 53 -6.26 -19.47 4.92
CA THR A 53 -7.60 -19.94 5.35
C THR A 53 -8.67 -19.49 4.36
N ALA A 54 -8.66 -18.20 3.96
CA ALA A 54 -9.60 -17.66 3.00
C ALA A 54 -9.54 -18.41 1.66
N ALA A 55 -8.33 -18.69 1.16
CA ALA A 55 -8.12 -19.41 -0.10
C ALA A 55 -8.47 -20.91 0.01
N ALA A 56 -8.24 -21.54 1.17
CA ALA A 56 -8.52 -22.97 1.38
C ALA A 56 -10.02 -23.27 1.55
N LEU A 57 -10.80 -22.38 2.14
CA LEU A 57 -12.23 -22.59 2.42
C LEU A 57 -13.05 -22.97 1.17
N PRO A 58 -13.03 -22.22 0.06
CA PRO A 58 -13.79 -22.56 -1.14
C PRO A 58 -13.29 -23.85 -1.82
N VAL A 59 -12.02 -24.20 -1.63
CA VAL A 59 -11.39 -25.37 -2.27
C VAL A 59 -11.67 -26.66 -1.50
N LEU A 60 -11.54 -26.63 -0.16
CA LEU A 60 -11.60 -27.82 0.69
C LEU A 60 -13.00 -28.07 1.28
N VAL A 61 -13.83 -27.02 1.44
CA VAL A 61 -15.13 -27.14 2.08
C VAL A 61 -16.26 -27.00 1.08
N SER A 62 -16.45 -25.84 0.47
CA SER A 62 -17.52 -25.60 -0.49
C SER A 62 -17.27 -24.36 -1.34
N PRO A 63 -17.51 -24.43 -2.67
CA PRO A 63 -17.42 -23.26 -3.56
C PRO A 63 -18.33 -22.09 -3.18
N THR A 64 -19.41 -22.33 -2.45
CA THR A 64 -20.34 -21.29 -1.97
C THR A 64 -19.67 -20.32 -1.01
N LEU A 65 -18.54 -20.72 -0.41
CA LEU A 65 -17.74 -19.89 0.50
C LEU A 65 -16.81 -18.90 -0.22
N LEU A 66 -16.84 -18.84 -1.55
CA LEU A 66 -15.98 -17.93 -2.32
C LEU A 66 -16.21 -16.46 -1.95
N LEU A 67 -17.46 -16.02 -1.86
CA LEU A 67 -17.79 -14.63 -1.51
C LEU A 67 -17.30 -14.23 -0.10
N PRO A 68 -17.62 -14.98 0.97
CA PRO A 68 -17.10 -14.68 2.29
C PRO A 68 -15.56 -14.79 2.37
N ALA A 69 -14.94 -15.69 1.60
CA ALA A 69 -13.48 -15.79 1.51
C ALA A 69 -12.85 -14.51 0.90
N LEU A 70 -13.42 -13.99 -0.18
CA LEU A 70 -12.98 -12.73 -0.79
C LEU A 70 -13.16 -11.54 0.16
N LEU A 71 -14.24 -11.48 0.90
CA LEU A 71 -14.45 -10.43 1.91
C LEU A 71 -13.43 -10.54 3.04
N LEU A 72 -13.15 -11.75 3.52
CA LEU A 72 -12.12 -11.99 4.54
C LEU A 72 -10.74 -11.54 4.04
N GLU A 73 -10.37 -11.86 2.79
CA GLU A 73 -9.12 -11.45 2.18
C GLU A 73 -9.03 -9.92 2.07
N ALA A 74 -10.07 -9.25 1.62
CA ALA A 74 -10.11 -7.78 1.53
C ALA A 74 -9.90 -7.12 2.90
N VAL A 75 -10.57 -7.62 3.94
CA VAL A 75 -10.39 -7.12 5.32
C VAL A 75 -8.96 -7.39 5.80
N ALA A 76 -8.42 -8.58 5.54
CA ALA A 76 -7.05 -8.93 5.92
C ALA A 76 -6.01 -8.00 5.27
N VAL A 77 -6.18 -7.66 3.97
CA VAL A 77 -5.31 -6.69 3.26
C VAL A 77 -5.40 -5.31 3.89
N ILE A 78 -6.60 -4.80 4.18
CA ILE A 78 -6.77 -3.49 4.81
C ILE A 78 -6.09 -3.47 6.19
N LEU A 79 -6.29 -4.50 7.01
CA LEU A 79 -5.65 -4.63 8.32
C LEU A 79 -4.12 -4.71 8.19
N LEU A 80 -3.60 -5.51 7.26
CA LEU A 80 -2.17 -5.60 6.97
C LEU A 80 -1.58 -4.22 6.69
N LEU A 81 -2.17 -3.46 5.78
CA LEU A 81 -1.68 -2.14 5.37
C LEU A 81 -1.76 -1.13 6.53
N VAL A 82 -2.90 -1.05 7.23
CA VAL A 82 -3.10 -0.10 8.33
C VAL A 82 -2.17 -0.40 9.50
N ILE A 83 -2.09 -1.66 9.94
CA ILE A 83 -1.26 -2.04 11.09
C ILE A 83 0.22 -1.89 10.75
N SER A 84 0.65 -2.31 9.55
CA SER A 84 2.04 -2.17 9.11
C SER A 84 2.43 -0.70 8.98
N TYR A 85 1.60 0.15 8.37
CA TYR A 85 1.84 1.60 8.31
C TYR A 85 2.01 2.22 9.70
N ARG A 86 1.05 1.95 10.62
CA ARG A 86 1.13 2.46 12.00
C ARG A 86 2.39 1.99 12.72
N ARG A 87 2.82 0.74 12.49
CA ARG A 87 4.02 0.17 13.10
C ARG A 87 5.30 0.81 12.53
N LEU A 88 5.37 1.02 11.22
CA LEU A 88 6.49 1.67 10.55
C LEU A 88 6.65 3.13 10.98
N VAL A 89 5.54 3.86 11.10
CA VAL A 89 5.54 5.24 11.65
C VAL A 89 5.99 5.27 13.10
N ARG A 90 5.51 4.33 13.95
CA ARG A 90 5.92 4.25 15.36
C ARG A 90 7.41 3.94 15.51
N LYS A 91 7.99 3.20 14.56
CA LYS A 91 9.42 2.85 14.53
C LYS A 91 10.28 3.87 13.77
N GLN A 92 9.74 5.06 13.48
CA GLN A 92 10.43 6.16 12.80
C GLN A 92 11.03 5.79 11.43
N LEU A 93 10.48 4.77 10.78
CA LEU A 93 10.81 4.44 9.39
C LEU A 93 10.06 5.35 8.42
N PHE A 94 8.82 5.69 8.78
CA PHE A 94 8.00 6.70 8.11
C PHE A 94 7.73 7.83 9.09
N GLU A 95 7.92 9.07 8.66
CA GLU A 95 7.62 10.25 9.44
C GLU A 95 6.11 10.50 9.45
N ARG A 96 5.63 11.07 10.54
CA ARG A 96 4.24 11.52 10.59
C ARG A 96 4.13 12.85 9.86
N LEU A 97 3.22 12.93 8.91
CA LEU A 97 2.78 14.21 8.39
C LEU A 97 2.18 15.06 9.54
N PRO A 98 2.49 16.36 9.61
CA PRO A 98 1.88 17.27 10.58
C PRO A 98 0.35 17.20 10.44
N LYS A 99 -0.36 17.21 11.58
CA LYS A 99 -1.82 17.23 11.55
C LYS A 99 -2.30 18.51 10.87
N GLY A 100 -3.20 18.38 9.89
CA GLY A 100 -3.73 19.51 9.14
C GLY A 100 -2.90 19.98 7.95
N SER A 101 -1.78 19.32 7.64
CA SER A 101 -0.95 19.66 6.47
C SER A 101 -1.66 19.45 5.13
N ILE A 102 -2.67 18.59 5.10
CA ILE A 102 -3.48 18.33 3.91
C ILE A 102 -4.93 18.68 4.25
N PRO A 103 -5.51 19.74 3.67
CA PRO A 103 -6.93 20.03 3.81
C PRO A 103 -7.75 18.91 3.15
N HIS A 104 -8.92 18.62 3.71
CA HIS A 104 -9.77 17.50 3.25
C HIS A 104 -10.23 17.62 1.77
N TRP A 105 -10.22 18.82 1.21
CA TRP A 105 -10.56 19.08 -0.19
C TRP A 105 -9.34 19.08 -1.14
N ALA A 106 -8.11 18.98 -0.61
CA ALA A 106 -6.89 18.93 -1.43
C ALA A 106 -6.86 17.75 -2.42
N TRP A 107 -7.53 16.63 -2.08
CA TRP A 107 -7.65 15.48 -2.96
C TRP A 107 -8.30 15.84 -4.31
N LEU A 108 -9.25 16.79 -4.34
CA LEU A 108 -9.87 17.26 -5.60
C LEU A 108 -8.85 17.93 -6.53
N HIS A 109 -7.91 18.69 -5.98
CA HIS A 109 -6.88 19.38 -6.76
C HIS A 109 -5.76 18.45 -7.24
N HIS A 110 -5.56 17.33 -6.54
CA HIS A 110 -4.49 16.36 -6.81
C HIS A 110 -5.01 15.03 -7.37
N LEU A 111 -6.30 14.97 -7.78
CA LEU A 111 -6.93 13.75 -8.30
C LEU A 111 -6.07 13.04 -9.36
N GLY A 112 -5.51 13.79 -10.31
CA GLY A 112 -4.68 13.19 -11.37
C GLY A 112 -3.43 12.50 -10.83
N MET A 113 -2.77 13.09 -9.84
CA MET A 113 -1.59 12.49 -9.23
C MET A 113 -1.96 11.29 -8.35
N GLU A 114 -3.02 11.41 -7.56
CA GLU A 114 -3.51 10.32 -6.70
C GLU A 114 -3.96 9.13 -7.55
N THR A 115 -4.79 9.35 -8.55
CA THR A 115 -5.29 8.30 -9.44
C THR A 115 -4.15 7.59 -10.16
N LEU A 116 -3.17 8.34 -10.68
CA LEU A 116 -2.01 7.77 -11.37
C LEU A 116 -1.18 6.89 -10.43
N VAL A 117 -0.89 7.35 -9.21
CA VAL A 117 -0.10 6.58 -8.23
C VAL A 117 -0.86 5.32 -7.81
N TRP A 118 -2.16 5.43 -7.49
CA TRP A 118 -2.97 4.28 -7.10
C TRP A 118 -3.12 3.26 -8.23
N LEU A 119 -3.40 3.73 -9.46
CA LEU A 119 -3.53 2.85 -10.63
C LEU A 119 -2.25 2.07 -10.89
N PHE A 120 -1.10 2.76 -10.85
CA PHE A 120 0.20 2.12 -11.06
C PHE A 120 0.54 1.12 -9.95
N CYS A 121 0.32 1.49 -8.68
CA CYS A 121 0.53 0.58 -7.55
C CYS A 121 -0.36 -0.66 -7.67
N LEU A 122 -1.63 -0.49 -8.03
CA LEU A 122 -2.56 -1.59 -8.23
C LEU A 122 -2.12 -2.51 -9.38
N LEU A 123 -1.65 -1.94 -10.49
CA LEU A 123 -1.14 -2.71 -11.62
C LEU A 123 0.08 -3.54 -11.22
N VAL A 124 1.04 -2.96 -10.49
CA VAL A 124 2.22 -3.69 -10.00
C VAL A 124 1.82 -4.80 -9.04
N VAL A 125 0.94 -4.51 -8.07
CA VAL A 125 0.46 -5.53 -7.12
C VAL A 125 -0.28 -6.64 -7.85
N LEU A 126 -1.16 -6.32 -8.80
CA LEU A 126 -1.89 -7.31 -9.60
C LEU A 126 -0.93 -8.24 -10.35
N THR A 127 0.05 -7.66 -11.05
CA THR A 127 1.05 -8.43 -11.81
C THR A 127 1.85 -9.36 -10.89
N LEU A 128 2.36 -8.84 -9.78
CA LEU A 128 3.10 -9.64 -8.80
C LEU A 128 2.21 -10.70 -8.13
N SER A 129 0.95 -10.36 -7.84
CA SER A 129 -0.02 -11.30 -7.27
C SER A 129 -0.29 -12.47 -8.20
N ILE A 130 -0.48 -12.24 -9.50
CA ILE A 130 -0.66 -13.31 -10.48
C ILE A 130 0.53 -14.28 -10.44
N ILE A 131 1.76 -13.75 -10.43
CA ILE A 131 2.97 -14.59 -10.39
C ILE A 131 3.04 -15.39 -9.08
N THR A 132 2.77 -14.77 -7.95
CA THR A 132 2.88 -15.42 -6.64
C THR A 132 1.75 -16.41 -6.35
N THR A 133 0.61 -16.28 -7.01
CA THR A 133 -0.53 -17.21 -6.89
C THR A 133 -0.45 -18.42 -7.83
N LEU A 134 0.45 -18.43 -8.81
CA LEU A 134 0.60 -19.58 -9.71
C LEU A 134 0.78 -20.93 -8.99
N PRO A 135 1.63 -21.09 -7.96
CA PRO A 135 1.73 -22.35 -7.23
C PRO A 135 0.41 -22.77 -6.56
N MET A 136 -0.35 -21.79 -6.05
CA MET A 136 -1.69 -22.05 -5.46
C MET A 136 -2.65 -22.58 -6.53
N LEU A 137 -2.68 -21.98 -7.72
CA LEU A 137 -3.54 -22.42 -8.82
C LEU A 137 -3.20 -23.84 -9.27
N ILE A 138 -1.91 -24.20 -9.32
CA ILE A 138 -1.48 -25.57 -9.65
C ILE A 138 -2.00 -26.56 -8.61
N VAL A 139 -1.87 -26.25 -7.32
CA VAL A 139 -2.35 -27.11 -6.24
C VAL A 139 -3.89 -27.18 -6.23
N MET A 140 -4.57 -26.08 -6.51
CA MET A 140 -6.04 -26.07 -6.67
C MET A 140 -6.47 -26.98 -7.82
N ALA A 141 -5.83 -26.86 -8.97
CA ALA A 141 -6.15 -27.72 -10.14
C ALA A 141 -5.91 -29.20 -9.82
N ALA A 142 -4.81 -29.54 -9.13
CA ALA A 142 -4.52 -30.90 -8.69
C ALA A 142 -5.60 -31.43 -7.72
N ASN A 143 -6.00 -30.62 -6.73
CA ASN A 143 -7.11 -31.00 -5.83
C ASN A 143 -8.43 -31.23 -6.58
N TRP A 144 -8.74 -30.37 -7.55
CA TRP A 144 -9.96 -30.49 -8.35
C TRP A 144 -9.93 -31.76 -9.21
N LEU A 145 -8.80 -32.06 -9.89
CA LEU A 145 -8.64 -33.27 -10.68
C LEU A 145 -8.77 -34.54 -9.84
N ASN A 146 -8.19 -34.56 -8.61
CA ASN A 146 -8.34 -35.66 -7.69
C ASN A 146 -9.81 -35.89 -7.30
N ASN A 147 -10.55 -34.80 -7.00
CA ASN A 147 -11.96 -34.89 -6.68
C ASN A 147 -12.79 -35.44 -7.85
N VAL A 148 -12.51 -35.02 -9.07
CA VAL A 148 -13.15 -35.57 -10.29
C VAL A 148 -12.82 -37.06 -10.45
N GLY A 149 -11.56 -37.47 -10.21
CA GLY A 149 -11.15 -38.87 -10.24
C GLY A 149 -11.96 -39.74 -9.26
N ILE A 150 -12.12 -39.27 -8.02
CA ILE A 150 -12.94 -39.94 -6.98
C ILE A 150 -14.39 -40.12 -7.46
N ILE A 151 -15.00 -39.08 -8.03
CA ILE A 151 -16.35 -39.14 -8.57
C ILE A 151 -16.47 -40.14 -9.72
N MET A 152 -15.40 -40.28 -10.52
CA MET A 152 -15.35 -41.26 -11.60
C MET A 152 -15.00 -42.70 -11.17
N GLY A 153 -14.84 -42.91 -9.86
CA GLY A 153 -14.62 -44.24 -9.29
C GLY A 153 -13.16 -44.63 -9.12
N ASP A 154 -12.23 -43.69 -9.06
CA ASP A 154 -10.82 -43.99 -8.76
C ASP A 154 -10.71 -44.54 -7.32
N PRO A 155 -10.24 -45.81 -7.17
CA PRO A 155 -10.17 -46.47 -5.85
C PRO A 155 -9.08 -45.88 -4.96
N ASN A 156 -8.11 -45.11 -5.49
CA ASN A 156 -6.98 -44.61 -4.73
C ASN A 156 -7.34 -43.38 -3.89
N GLY A 157 -8.42 -42.69 -4.20
CA GLY A 157 -8.89 -41.51 -3.47
C GLY A 157 -7.86 -40.36 -3.51
N MET A 158 -8.06 -39.38 -2.60
CA MET A 158 -7.14 -38.26 -2.49
C MET A 158 -5.93 -38.64 -1.63
N PRO A 159 -4.69 -38.49 -2.15
CA PRO A 159 -3.50 -38.78 -1.37
C PRO A 159 -3.45 -37.90 -0.09
N SER A 160 -3.15 -38.49 1.06
CA SER A 160 -3.14 -37.80 2.37
C SER A 160 -2.19 -36.59 2.43
N TYR A 161 -1.10 -36.61 1.64
CA TYR A 161 -0.16 -35.48 1.58
C TYR A 161 -0.70 -34.25 0.87
N MET A 162 -1.73 -34.38 0.03
CA MET A 162 -2.28 -33.25 -0.75
C MET A 162 -2.85 -32.15 0.15
N THR A 163 -3.51 -32.52 1.24
CA THR A 163 -4.03 -31.53 2.21
C THR A 163 -2.88 -30.73 2.84
N TRP A 164 -1.83 -31.39 3.27
CA TRP A 164 -0.67 -30.72 3.83
C TRP A 164 0.06 -29.86 2.80
N LEU A 165 0.21 -30.35 1.58
CA LEU A 165 0.79 -29.60 0.47
C LEU A 165 0.00 -28.32 0.20
N THR A 166 -1.32 -28.42 0.17
CA THR A 166 -2.22 -27.27 -0.03
C THR A 166 -2.01 -26.22 1.06
N ILE A 167 -2.01 -26.62 2.33
CA ILE A 167 -1.84 -25.71 3.45
C ILE A 167 -0.49 -25.01 3.38
N ILE A 168 0.60 -25.76 3.14
CA ILE A 168 1.95 -25.21 3.07
C ILE A 168 2.10 -24.23 1.91
N VAL A 169 1.65 -24.60 0.72
CA VAL A 169 1.74 -23.75 -0.47
C VAL A 169 0.92 -22.47 -0.29
N PHE A 170 -0.29 -22.56 0.24
CA PHE A 170 -1.14 -21.42 0.48
C PHE A 170 -0.57 -20.48 1.54
N PHE A 171 0.02 -21.04 2.60
CA PHE A 171 0.70 -20.25 3.62
C PHE A 171 1.91 -19.50 3.07
N ILE A 172 2.78 -20.17 2.31
CA ILE A 172 3.97 -19.54 1.70
C ILE A 172 3.55 -18.46 0.71
N ALA A 173 2.59 -18.76 -0.15
CA ALA A 173 2.08 -17.78 -1.12
C ALA A 173 1.44 -16.58 -0.42
N GLY A 174 0.63 -16.79 0.61
CA GLY A 174 0.04 -15.72 1.42
C GLY A 174 1.09 -14.87 2.12
N PHE A 175 2.19 -15.49 2.61
CA PHE A 175 3.29 -14.76 3.22
C PHE A 175 4.02 -13.86 2.21
N ILE A 176 4.30 -14.35 1.02
CA ILE A 176 4.88 -13.54 -0.07
C ILE A 176 3.91 -12.44 -0.49
N GLN A 177 2.63 -12.77 -0.63
CA GLN A 177 1.57 -11.84 -0.98
C GLN A 177 1.45 -10.67 0.01
N ALA A 178 1.69 -10.90 1.30
CA ALA A 178 1.75 -9.82 2.29
C ALA A 178 2.78 -8.76 1.90
N TYR A 179 3.98 -9.17 1.46
CA TYR A 179 5.01 -8.21 1.04
C TYR A 179 4.71 -7.55 -0.30
N VAL A 180 4.03 -8.24 -1.21
CA VAL A 180 3.52 -7.63 -2.44
C VAL A 180 2.57 -6.48 -2.11
N TRP A 181 1.62 -6.66 -1.20
CA TRP A 181 0.74 -5.58 -0.73
C TRP A 181 1.47 -4.46 -0.01
N LEU A 182 2.48 -4.78 0.80
CA LEU A 182 3.26 -3.78 1.52
C LEU A 182 4.07 -2.85 0.62
N THR A 183 4.36 -3.23 -0.63
CA THR A 183 5.07 -2.36 -1.60
C THR A 183 4.32 -1.05 -1.89
N ILE A 184 2.99 -1.03 -1.74
CA ILE A 184 2.16 0.17 -1.94
C ILE A 184 2.52 1.28 -0.94
N LEU A 185 2.99 0.93 0.26
CA LEU A 185 3.20 1.89 1.33
C LEU A 185 4.25 2.95 0.97
N GLY A 186 5.30 2.59 0.23
CA GLY A 186 6.34 3.55 -0.19
C GLY A 186 5.81 4.66 -1.09
N PRO A 187 5.24 4.33 -2.27
CA PRO A 187 4.68 5.33 -3.18
C PRO A 187 3.58 6.19 -2.55
N VAL A 188 2.64 5.59 -1.80
CA VAL A 188 1.55 6.31 -1.14
C VAL A 188 2.08 7.26 -0.05
N TYR A 189 3.11 6.85 0.68
CA TYR A 189 3.76 7.68 1.68
C TYR A 189 4.38 8.94 1.05
N LEU A 190 5.17 8.78 -0.02
CA LEU A 190 5.80 9.92 -0.70
C LEU A 190 4.78 10.80 -1.44
N MET A 191 3.73 10.22 -2.00
CA MET A 191 2.63 10.97 -2.61
C MET A 191 1.97 11.91 -1.59
N ARG A 192 1.63 11.42 -0.40
CA ARG A 192 1.03 12.25 0.65
C ARG A 192 1.96 13.36 1.12
N GLY A 193 3.26 13.10 1.24
CA GLY A 193 4.25 14.11 1.56
C GLY A 193 4.35 15.19 0.48
N SER A 194 4.33 14.79 -0.80
CA SER A 194 4.36 15.71 -1.93
C SER A 194 3.12 16.59 -2.00
N ILE A 195 1.92 16.03 -1.77
CA ILE A 195 0.66 16.81 -1.72
C ILE A 195 0.73 17.85 -0.60
N ALA A 196 1.18 17.45 0.60
CA ALA A 196 1.31 18.37 1.72
C ALA A 196 2.24 19.54 1.41
N GLN A 197 3.36 19.27 0.74
CA GLN A 197 4.32 20.31 0.35
C GLN A 197 3.74 21.25 -0.73
N GLN A 198 3.07 20.71 -1.74
CA GLN A 198 2.45 21.49 -2.82
C GLN A 198 1.34 22.40 -2.27
N GLU A 199 0.54 21.93 -1.30
CA GLU A 199 -0.49 22.76 -0.66
C GLU A 199 0.13 23.87 0.19
N LYS A 200 1.25 23.60 0.88
CA LYS A 200 2.00 24.62 1.62
C LYS A 200 2.53 25.70 0.68
N GLU A 201 3.18 25.31 -0.42
CA GLU A 201 3.69 26.23 -1.44
C GLU A 201 2.59 27.08 -2.06
N ARG A 202 1.40 26.50 -2.33
CA ARG A 202 0.22 27.23 -2.81
C ARG A 202 -0.30 28.26 -1.79
N ALA A 203 -0.34 27.88 -0.51
CA ALA A 203 -0.78 28.78 0.55
C ALA A 203 0.19 29.96 0.70
N GLU A 204 1.49 29.72 0.65
CA GLU A 204 2.52 30.76 0.72
C GLU A 204 2.46 31.71 -0.49
N MET A 205 2.25 31.14 -1.69
CA MET A 205 2.10 31.95 -2.92
C MET A 205 0.86 32.86 -2.87
N LYS A 206 -0.28 32.32 -2.40
CA LYS A 206 -1.50 33.12 -2.22
C LYS A 206 -1.29 34.25 -1.21
N ALA A 207 -0.62 33.98 -0.08
CA ALA A 207 -0.33 34.99 0.93
C ALA A 207 0.57 36.11 0.36
N ARG A 208 1.59 35.78 -0.44
CA ARG A 208 2.44 36.79 -1.12
C ARG A 208 1.65 37.66 -2.10
N ILE A 209 0.81 37.05 -2.94
CA ILE A 209 -0.02 37.79 -3.89
C ILE A 209 -0.98 38.72 -3.14
N GLU A 210 -1.55 38.27 -2.02
CA GLU A 210 -2.44 39.10 -1.19
C GLU A 210 -1.69 40.26 -0.52
N GLU A 211 -0.44 40.05 -0.09
CA GLU A 211 0.42 41.12 0.44
C GLU A 211 0.80 42.13 -0.63
N GLU A 212 1.15 41.70 -1.83
CA GLU A 212 1.48 42.57 -2.96
C GLU A 212 0.27 43.35 -3.46
N SER A 213 -0.95 42.79 -3.37
CA SER A 213 -2.19 43.42 -3.78
C SER A 213 -2.71 44.48 -2.79
N LYS A 214 -2.21 44.49 -1.55
CA LYS A 214 -2.56 45.52 -0.57
C LYS A 214 -1.94 46.86 -0.99
N PRO A 215 -2.74 47.92 -1.26
CA PRO A 215 -2.20 49.21 -1.67
C PRO A 215 -1.25 49.70 -0.60
N LYS A 216 -0.02 50.03 -1.03
CA LYS A 216 1.02 50.56 -0.15
C LYS A 216 0.46 51.79 0.53
N LYS A 217 0.21 51.70 1.80
CA LYS A 217 -0.37 52.76 2.67
C LYS A 217 0.35 54.11 2.56
N TYR A 218 1.50 54.13 1.89
CA TYR A 218 2.33 55.34 1.66
C TYR A 218 1.88 56.18 0.43
N GLU A 219 1.24 55.57 -0.58
CA GLU A 219 0.77 56.34 -1.74
C GLU A 219 -0.50 57.11 -1.46
N GLN A 220 -1.38 56.67 -0.58
CA GLN A 220 -2.60 57.37 -0.20
C GLN A 220 -2.34 58.69 0.56
N ASN A 221 -1.22 58.80 1.29
CA ASN A 221 -0.88 60.01 2.07
C ASN A 221 -0.22 61.11 1.18
N LEU A 222 0.20 60.80 -0.03
CA LEU A 222 0.78 61.78 -0.98
C LEU A 222 -0.28 62.48 -1.83
N ILE A 223 -1.47 61.87 -2.02
CA ILE A 223 -2.55 62.43 -2.83
C ILE A 223 -3.42 63.45 -2.07
N TYR A 224 -3.38 63.44 -0.73
CA TYR A 224 -4.16 64.34 0.15
C TYR A 224 -3.28 65.34 0.93
N ARG A 225 -2.26 65.95 0.32
CA ARG A 225 -1.71 67.22 0.83
C ARG A 225 -2.27 68.38 0.03
N PRO A 226 -3.16 69.23 0.61
CA PRO A 226 -3.63 70.44 0.01
C PRO A 226 -2.51 71.46 -0.21
#